data_a8fe1864fb3139ae6ea6fdf64f7ec43f
#
_entry.id   a8fe1864fb3139ae6ea6fdf64f7ec43f
#
_cell.length_a   1.000
_cell.length_b   1.000
_cell.length_c   1.000
_cell.angle_alpha   90.00
_cell.angle_beta   90.00
_cell.angle_gamma   90.00
#
_symmetry.space_group_name_H-M   'P 1'
#
loop_
_entity.id
_entity.type
_entity.pdbx_description
1 polymer ?
#
loop_
_entity_poly.entity_id
_entity_poly.type
_entity_poly.pdbx_seq_one_letter_code
_entity_poly.pdbx_strand_id
1 'polypeptide(L)'
;MIAFVVLAIVIVATLGVGVMLRTRAGKFRASSPGGAGSEHVDPALAAVGVGGGVPVILHFSAPWCGPCASVRRVIARVLGDTSGEALDVELDLDENPLPARQLGVMSLPTTFVFDAAGRERYRVSGVPEAADLRAALASL
;
A
#
# COMPACT_ATOMS: atom_id res chain seq x y z
N MET A 1 21.96 41.30 0.67
CA MET A 1 22.65 40.11 0.12
C MET A 1 22.45 38.87 0.97
N ILE A 2 22.76 38.88 2.28
CA ILE A 2 22.61 37.70 3.17
C ILE A 2 21.19 37.16 3.20
N ALA A 3 20.15 38.01 3.26
CA ALA A 3 18.74 37.60 3.26
C ALA A 3 18.33 36.81 2.01
N PHE A 4 18.81 37.19 0.85
CA PHE A 4 18.52 36.47 -0.40
C PHE A 4 19.23 35.13 -0.46
N VAL A 5 20.45 35.02 0.09
CA VAL A 5 21.17 33.73 0.17
C VAL A 5 20.46 32.79 1.12
N VAL A 6 20.04 33.26 2.30
CA VAL A 6 19.28 32.45 3.26
C VAL A 6 17.95 31.97 2.66
N LEU A 7 17.21 32.87 1.99
CA LEU A 7 15.96 32.51 1.33
C LEU A 7 16.16 31.41 0.26
N ALA A 8 17.19 31.56 -0.57
CA ALA A 8 17.51 30.57 -1.60
C ALA A 8 17.85 29.20 -1.00
N ILE A 9 18.62 29.16 0.08
CA ILE A 9 18.96 27.91 0.78
C ILE A 9 17.71 27.24 1.34
N VAL A 10 16.81 28.00 1.96
CA VAL A 10 15.56 27.45 2.52
C VAL A 10 14.68 26.89 1.41
N ILE A 11 14.53 27.57 0.28
CA ILE A 11 13.75 27.07 -0.86
C ILE A 11 14.36 25.79 -1.42
N VAL A 12 15.66 25.73 -1.62
CA VAL A 12 16.33 24.51 -2.13
C VAL A 12 16.18 23.36 -1.15
N ALA A 13 16.33 23.60 0.15
CA ALA A 13 16.17 22.59 1.19
C ALA A 13 14.72 22.05 1.23
N THR A 14 13.72 22.92 1.19
CA THR A 14 12.30 22.52 1.19
C THR A 14 11.92 21.75 -0.08
N LEU A 15 12.39 22.17 -1.24
CA LEU A 15 12.19 21.45 -2.50
C LEU A 15 12.89 20.06 -2.45
N GLY A 16 14.11 20.00 -1.94
CA GLY A 16 14.85 18.74 -1.77
C GLY A 16 14.13 17.76 -0.87
N VAL A 17 13.63 18.22 0.27
CA VAL A 17 12.82 17.39 1.18
C VAL A 17 11.51 16.96 0.52
N GLY A 18 10.83 17.84 -0.17
CA GLY A 18 9.57 17.55 -0.89
C GLY A 18 9.77 16.47 -1.97
N VAL A 19 10.83 16.55 -2.75
CA VAL A 19 11.20 15.54 -3.76
C VAL A 19 11.54 14.21 -3.08
N MET A 20 12.35 14.24 -2.02
CA MET A 20 12.73 13.03 -1.28
C MET A 20 11.51 12.30 -0.68
N LEU A 21 10.55 13.04 -0.13
CA LEU A 21 9.31 12.45 0.38
C LEU A 21 8.44 11.85 -0.75
N ARG A 22 8.36 12.54 -1.89
CA ARG A 22 7.64 12.01 -3.07
C ARG A 22 8.26 10.74 -3.63
N THR A 23 9.59 10.64 -3.69
CA THR A 23 10.26 9.44 -4.22
C THR A 23 10.19 8.24 -3.27
N ARG A 24 9.84 8.46 -1.99
CA ARG A 24 9.61 7.38 -1.01
C ARG A 24 8.16 6.91 -0.96
N ALA A 25 7.20 7.73 -1.40
CA ALA A 25 5.81 7.34 -1.54
C ALA A 25 5.67 6.36 -2.72
N GLY A 26 4.86 5.32 -2.55
CA GLY A 26 4.59 4.33 -3.60
C GLY A 26 5.61 3.20 -3.71
N LYS A 27 6.68 3.17 -2.90
CA LYS A 27 7.62 2.04 -2.86
C LYS A 27 7.13 0.95 -1.93
N PHE A 28 7.14 -0.28 -2.42
CA PHE A 28 6.85 -1.46 -1.62
C PHE A 28 7.92 -1.64 -0.54
N ARG A 29 7.46 -1.87 0.68
CA ARG A 29 8.31 -2.30 1.77
C ARG A 29 7.96 -3.74 2.09
N ALA A 30 8.97 -4.61 2.13
CA ALA A 30 8.78 -5.94 2.69
C ALA A 30 8.36 -5.81 4.15
N SER A 31 7.28 -6.47 4.53
CA SER A 31 6.84 -6.51 5.91
C SER A 31 7.80 -7.38 6.72
N SER A 32 8.26 -6.86 7.85
CA SER A 32 9.11 -7.65 8.74
C SER A 32 8.36 -8.88 9.23
N PRO A 33 9.05 -10.04 9.39
CA PRO A 33 8.41 -11.29 9.87
C PRO A 33 7.75 -11.18 11.26
N GLY A 34 7.89 -10.05 11.95
CA GLY A 34 7.35 -9.80 13.29
C GLY A 34 6.06 -8.96 13.34
N GLY A 35 5.57 -8.47 12.21
CA GLY A 35 4.30 -7.74 12.15
C GLY A 35 3.18 -8.68 11.72
N ALA A 36 2.33 -9.12 12.64
CA ALA A 36 1.17 -10.01 12.45
C ALA A 36 1.49 -11.42 11.89
N GLY A 37 2.66 -11.98 12.22
CA GLY A 37 2.97 -13.39 12.04
C GLY A 37 2.35 -14.28 13.13
N SER A 38 1.08 -14.06 13.47
CA SER A 38 0.32 -15.08 14.19
C SER A 38 -0.11 -16.13 13.17
N GLU A 39 0.00 -17.41 13.51
CA GLU A 39 -0.58 -18.54 12.73
C GLU A 39 -2.10 -18.40 12.54
N HIS A 40 -2.68 -17.34 13.05
CA HIS A 40 -4.10 -17.05 13.03
C HIS A 40 -4.35 -15.74 12.27
N VAL A 41 -4.96 -15.87 11.10
CA VAL A 41 -5.46 -14.68 10.35
C VAL A 41 -6.58 -14.05 11.16
N ASP A 42 -6.51 -12.73 11.33
CA ASP A 42 -7.59 -12.00 12.01
C ASP A 42 -8.94 -12.29 11.35
N PRO A 43 -10.01 -12.56 12.13
CA PRO A 43 -11.32 -12.88 11.57
C PRO A 43 -11.88 -11.83 10.61
N ALA A 44 -11.58 -10.55 10.82
CA ALA A 44 -12.02 -9.47 9.93
C ALA A 44 -11.28 -9.52 8.58
N LEU A 45 -10.00 -9.91 8.57
CA LEU A 45 -9.22 -10.10 7.36
C LEU A 45 -9.60 -11.42 6.66
N ALA A 46 -9.85 -12.48 7.42
CA ALA A 46 -10.34 -13.75 6.88
C ALA A 46 -11.70 -13.60 6.18
N ALA A 47 -12.59 -12.76 6.72
CA ALA A 47 -13.90 -12.49 6.12
C ALA A 47 -13.82 -11.86 4.73
N VAL A 48 -12.71 -11.17 4.41
CA VAL A 48 -12.47 -10.57 3.09
C VAL A 48 -11.52 -11.40 2.21
N GLY A 49 -11.25 -12.65 2.60
CA GLY A 49 -10.52 -13.62 1.80
C GLY A 49 -9.04 -13.76 2.11
N VAL A 50 -8.49 -13.02 3.08
CA VAL A 50 -7.09 -13.17 3.50
C VAL A 50 -6.89 -14.54 4.15
N GLY A 51 -5.90 -15.30 3.66
CA GLY A 51 -5.65 -16.67 4.13
C GLY A 51 -6.57 -17.72 3.51
N GLY A 52 -7.33 -17.36 2.48
CA GLY A 52 -8.24 -18.27 1.76
C GLY A 52 -7.58 -19.17 0.71
N GLY A 53 -6.26 -19.30 0.73
CA GLY A 53 -5.52 -20.18 -0.20
C GLY A 53 -5.11 -19.51 -1.51
N VAL A 54 -5.44 -18.22 -1.68
CA VAL A 54 -4.98 -17.39 -2.80
C VAL A 54 -4.36 -16.10 -2.26
N PRO A 55 -3.38 -15.51 -2.95
CA PRO A 55 -2.85 -14.20 -2.59
C PRO A 55 -3.93 -13.11 -2.62
N VAL A 56 -3.81 -12.11 -1.77
CA VAL A 56 -4.76 -10.99 -1.68
C VAL A 56 -4.01 -9.67 -1.80
N ILE A 57 -4.47 -8.81 -2.69
CA ILE A 57 -4.14 -7.39 -2.73
C ILE A 57 -5.27 -6.67 -2.00
N LEU A 58 -5.00 -6.20 -0.78
CA LEU A 58 -5.98 -5.45 0.01
C LEU A 58 -5.57 -3.99 0.05
N HIS A 59 -6.47 -3.11 -0.35
CA HIS A 59 -6.18 -1.68 -0.31
C HIS A 59 -7.30 -0.88 0.37
N PHE A 60 -6.89 0.13 1.12
CA PHE A 60 -7.81 1.04 1.78
C PHE A 60 -8.04 2.28 0.95
N SER A 61 -9.31 2.69 0.87
CA SER A 61 -9.78 3.88 0.17
C SER A 61 -10.76 4.69 1.01
N ALA A 62 -11.17 5.83 0.49
CA ALA A 62 -12.29 6.62 0.99
C ALA A 62 -12.87 7.48 -0.15
N PRO A 63 -14.12 7.96 -0.06
CA PRO A 63 -14.74 8.79 -1.09
C PRO A 63 -13.98 10.09 -1.39
N TRP A 64 -13.31 10.64 -0.37
CA TRP A 64 -12.50 11.86 -0.47
C TRP A 64 -11.04 11.62 -0.91
N CYS A 65 -10.63 10.37 -1.10
CA CYS A 65 -9.27 9.99 -1.49
C CYS A 65 -9.08 10.07 -3.01
N GLY A 66 -8.60 11.20 -3.54
CA GLY A 66 -8.33 11.38 -4.97
C GLY A 66 -7.37 10.35 -5.59
N PRO A 67 -6.19 10.06 -4.96
CA PRO A 67 -5.23 9.10 -5.51
C PRO A 67 -5.70 7.63 -5.53
N CYS A 68 -6.75 7.28 -4.77
CA CYS A 68 -7.25 5.91 -4.69
C CYS A 68 -7.74 5.37 -6.05
N ALA A 69 -8.30 6.22 -6.91
CA ALA A 69 -8.65 5.85 -8.27
C ALA A 69 -7.44 5.40 -9.11
N SER A 70 -6.25 5.92 -8.83
CA SER A 70 -5.02 5.50 -9.51
C SER A 70 -4.57 4.13 -9.02
N VAL A 71 -4.74 3.81 -7.73
CA VAL A 71 -4.47 2.47 -7.19
C VAL A 71 -5.32 1.42 -7.89
N ARG A 72 -6.65 1.64 -7.98
CA ARG A 72 -7.57 0.71 -8.69
C ARG A 72 -7.10 0.44 -10.11
N ARG A 73 -6.69 1.48 -10.84
CA ARG A 73 -6.21 1.33 -12.24
C ARG A 73 -4.89 0.54 -12.32
N VAL A 74 -3.98 0.73 -11.37
CA VAL A 74 -2.72 -0.02 -11.32
C VAL A 74 -3.00 -1.49 -11.02
N ILE A 75 -3.82 -1.79 -10.01
CA ILE A 75 -4.17 -3.16 -9.63
C ILE A 75 -4.88 -3.86 -10.79
N ALA A 76 -5.92 -3.25 -11.37
CA ALA A 76 -6.66 -3.82 -12.48
C ALA A 76 -5.76 -4.13 -13.69
N ARG A 77 -4.80 -3.25 -14.01
CA ARG A 77 -3.81 -3.49 -15.06
C ARG A 77 -2.92 -4.68 -14.74
N VAL A 78 -2.37 -4.73 -13.52
CA VAL A 78 -1.46 -5.81 -13.12
C VAL A 78 -2.18 -7.15 -13.11
N LEU A 79 -3.38 -7.24 -12.57
CA LEU A 79 -4.19 -8.47 -12.56
C LEU A 79 -4.66 -8.88 -13.95
N GLY A 80 -4.90 -7.92 -14.85
CA GLY A 80 -5.24 -8.22 -16.25
C GLY A 80 -4.07 -8.78 -17.05
N ASP A 81 -2.85 -8.42 -16.70
CA ASP A 81 -1.62 -8.89 -17.35
C ASP A 81 -1.12 -10.24 -16.77
N THR A 82 -1.44 -10.52 -15.51
CA THR A 82 -1.07 -11.74 -14.80
C THR A 82 -2.32 -12.59 -14.62
N SER A 83 -2.48 -13.69 -15.25
CA SER A 83 -3.57 -14.70 -15.22
C SER A 83 -4.55 -14.74 -14.01
N GLY A 84 -4.71 -13.64 -13.27
CA GLY A 84 -5.75 -13.42 -12.24
C GLY A 84 -5.58 -14.25 -10.95
N GLU A 85 -4.38 -14.63 -10.57
CA GLU A 85 -4.14 -15.50 -9.41
C GLU A 85 -4.26 -14.81 -8.04
N ALA A 86 -4.52 -13.50 -7.98
CA ALA A 86 -4.68 -12.77 -6.72
C ALA A 86 -6.06 -12.12 -6.63
N LEU A 87 -6.62 -12.11 -5.42
CA LEU A 87 -7.87 -11.43 -5.13
C LEU A 87 -7.61 -9.94 -4.90
N ASP A 88 -8.39 -9.07 -5.54
CA ASP A 88 -8.41 -7.62 -5.31
C ASP A 88 -9.52 -7.27 -4.32
N VAL A 89 -9.14 -6.68 -3.19
CA VAL A 89 -10.07 -6.31 -2.12
C VAL A 89 -9.87 -4.84 -1.77
N GLU A 90 -10.91 -4.05 -1.99
CA GLU A 90 -10.98 -2.65 -1.57
C GLU A 90 -11.82 -2.50 -0.31
N LEU A 91 -11.27 -1.89 0.72
CA LEU A 91 -11.98 -1.57 1.95
C LEU A 91 -12.09 -0.05 2.12
N ASP A 92 -13.30 0.44 2.32
CA ASP A 92 -13.51 1.82 2.74
C ASP A 92 -13.03 1.99 4.19
N LEU A 93 -12.19 3.02 4.43
CA LEU A 93 -11.57 3.27 5.73
C LEU A 93 -12.61 3.60 6.80
N ASP A 94 -13.63 4.36 6.42
CA ASP A 94 -14.67 4.84 7.35
C ASP A 94 -15.64 3.71 7.72
N GLU A 95 -15.88 2.77 6.79
CA GLU A 95 -16.73 1.60 7.01
C GLU A 95 -15.99 0.44 7.70
N ASN A 96 -14.65 0.39 7.56
CA ASN A 96 -13.81 -0.71 8.06
C ASN A 96 -12.72 -0.24 9.03
N PRO A 97 -13.05 0.45 10.14
CA PRO A 97 -12.06 1.02 11.05
C PRO A 97 -11.25 -0.02 11.84
N LEU A 98 -11.81 -1.21 12.08
CA LEU A 98 -11.11 -2.25 12.83
C LEU A 98 -9.95 -2.85 12.03
N PRO A 99 -10.12 -3.39 10.81
CA PRO A 99 -9.00 -3.88 10.00
C PRO A 99 -7.98 -2.77 9.70
N ALA A 100 -8.43 -1.53 9.50
CA ALA A 100 -7.53 -0.40 9.25
C ALA A 100 -6.59 -0.13 10.46
N ARG A 101 -7.11 -0.17 11.67
CA ARG A 101 -6.31 -0.02 12.91
C ARG A 101 -5.36 -1.18 13.12
N GLN A 102 -5.82 -2.42 12.93
CA GLN A 102 -5.02 -3.63 13.08
C GLN A 102 -3.83 -3.64 12.12
N LEU A 103 -4.05 -3.24 10.88
CA LEU A 103 -3.00 -3.13 9.86
C LEU A 103 -2.18 -1.83 9.99
N GLY A 104 -2.51 -0.95 10.94
CA GLY A 104 -1.78 0.30 11.16
C GLY A 104 -1.86 1.26 9.97
N VAL A 105 -3.03 1.38 9.34
CA VAL A 105 -3.25 2.33 8.23
C VAL A 105 -3.20 3.76 8.76
N MET A 106 -2.20 4.52 8.34
CA MET A 106 -1.97 5.91 8.78
C MET A 106 -2.25 6.93 7.69
N SER A 107 -2.42 6.50 6.44
CA SER A 107 -2.65 7.38 5.29
C SER A 107 -3.35 6.63 4.17
N LEU A 108 -4.02 7.37 3.27
CA LEU A 108 -4.63 6.82 2.08
C LEU A 108 -3.95 7.35 0.81
N PRO A 109 -3.88 6.51 -0.20
CA PRO A 109 -4.15 5.08 -0.20
C PRO A 109 -3.06 4.29 0.51
N THR A 110 -3.37 3.14 1.11
CA THR A 110 -2.40 2.15 1.57
C THR A 110 -2.82 0.78 1.04
N THR A 111 -1.86 0.06 0.46
CA THR A 111 -2.06 -1.25 -0.14
C THR A 111 -1.18 -2.28 0.55
N PHE A 112 -1.75 -3.44 0.82
CA PHE A 112 -1.10 -4.61 1.41
C PHE A 112 -1.13 -5.76 0.41
N VAL A 113 -0.10 -6.58 0.41
CA VAL A 113 -0.05 -7.82 -0.35
C VAL A 113 0.12 -8.97 0.63
N PHE A 114 -0.87 -9.83 0.69
CA PHE A 114 -0.86 -11.05 1.50
C PHE A 114 -0.59 -12.27 0.63
N ASP A 115 0.15 -13.23 1.17
CA ASP A 115 0.31 -14.53 0.51
C ASP A 115 -0.93 -15.43 0.72
N ALA A 116 -0.95 -16.58 0.09
CA ALA A 116 -2.05 -17.54 0.16
C ALA A 116 -2.34 -18.03 1.60
N ALA A 117 -1.34 -17.97 2.49
CA ALA A 117 -1.49 -18.32 3.90
C ALA A 117 -1.97 -17.14 4.78
N GLY A 118 -2.20 -15.96 4.17
CA GLY A 118 -2.67 -14.76 4.88
C GLY A 118 -1.56 -13.96 5.59
N ARG A 119 -0.29 -14.23 5.27
CA ARG A 119 0.82 -13.46 5.84
C ARG A 119 1.04 -12.19 5.03
N GLU A 120 1.12 -11.04 5.69
CA GLU A 120 1.52 -9.79 5.05
C GLU A 120 2.97 -9.89 4.55
N ARG A 121 3.14 -9.81 3.25
CA ARG A 121 4.44 -9.87 2.61
C ARG A 121 4.96 -8.48 2.25
N TYR A 122 4.08 -7.62 1.80
CA TYR A 122 4.44 -6.27 1.37
C TYR A 122 3.36 -5.27 1.75
N ARG A 123 3.81 -4.03 1.97
CA ARG A 123 2.92 -2.86 2.08
C ARG A 123 3.49 -1.67 1.33
N VAL A 124 2.59 -0.82 0.84
CA VAL A 124 2.93 0.44 0.19
C VAL A 124 1.92 1.52 0.59
N SER A 125 2.44 2.70 0.95
CA SER A 125 1.62 3.91 1.15
C SER A 125 1.75 4.80 -0.08
N GLY A 126 0.63 5.27 -0.61
CA GLY A 126 0.55 5.97 -1.88
C GLY A 126 0.21 5.03 -3.05
N VAL A 127 0.34 5.55 -4.27
CA VAL A 127 0.04 4.78 -5.49
C VAL A 127 1.24 3.89 -5.82
N PRO A 128 1.06 2.55 -5.88
CA PRO A 128 2.15 1.63 -6.21
C PRO A 128 2.57 1.76 -7.68
N GLU A 129 3.83 1.49 -7.96
CA GLU A 129 4.30 1.25 -9.32
C GLU A 129 3.84 -0.13 -9.80
N ALA A 130 3.35 -0.22 -11.04
CA ALA A 130 2.88 -1.48 -11.60
C ALA A 130 3.96 -2.58 -11.67
N ALA A 131 5.22 -2.18 -11.94
CA ALA A 131 6.34 -3.10 -11.97
C ALA A 131 6.64 -3.69 -10.58
N ASP A 132 6.59 -2.86 -9.53
CA ASP A 132 6.83 -3.29 -8.16
C ASP A 132 5.70 -4.22 -7.67
N LEU A 133 4.45 -3.93 -8.02
CA LEU A 133 3.32 -4.80 -7.67
C LEU A 133 3.43 -6.16 -8.37
N ARG A 134 3.81 -6.21 -9.67
CA ARG A 134 4.07 -7.47 -10.36
C ARG A 134 5.19 -8.27 -9.70
N ALA A 135 6.30 -7.60 -9.35
CA ALA A 135 7.42 -8.25 -8.68
C ALA A 135 7.02 -8.79 -7.30
N ALA A 136 6.22 -8.04 -6.53
CA ALA A 136 5.70 -8.48 -5.25
C ALA A 136 4.84 -9.75 -5.39
N LEU A 137 3.89 -9.78 -6.34
CA LEU A 137 3.06 -10.95 -6.60
C LEU A 137 3.87 -12.15 -7.08
N ALA A 138 4.85 -11.95 -7.96
CA ALA A 138 5.69 -13.02 -8.47
C ALA A 138 6.62 -13.64 -7.41
N SER A 139 6.78 -13.01 -6.26
CA SER A 139 7.65 -13.46 -5.16
C SER A 139 6.91 -14.18 -4.01
N LEU A 140 5.59 -14.40 -4.15
CA LEU A 140 4.74 -15.01 -3.11
C LEU A 140 4.86 -16.53 -3.03
#